data_44b55ed1b9c3256dd0709b81d8e94561
#
_entry.id   44b55ed1b9c3256dd0709b81d8e94561
#
_cell.length_a   1.000
_cell.length_b   1.000
_cell.length_c   1.000
_cell.angle_alpha   90.00
_cell.angle_beta   90.00
_cell.angle_gamma   90.00
#
_symmetry.space_group_name_H-M   'P 1'
#
loop_
_entity.id
_entity.type
_entity.pdbx_description
1 polymer ?
#
loop_
_entity_poly.entity_id
_entity_poly.type
_entity_poly.pdbx_seq_one_letter_code
_entity_poly.pdbx_strand_id
1 'polypeptide(L)'
;MAIYHCSIKIISRGKGKSAVAAAAYRAGEKLTNEFDGETHDYTHKGGVVHTEILSPGHAPAAFSDRAVLWNAVEKIEKAKNAQFAREIENALPRELTREQSISLVREYVKAQFVNAGMCADFAIHDTGSGNPHAHIMLTMRPFDEDGEWGAKQKKEYILDPQGNKIYDPKKRQYKCKSIPATDWNEQTKAEEWRAAWAELCNQALEQYGHAERIDHRSYGRQGIDQIPTVHLGVAASAMEKRGIRTERGDLNREIEVTNQKLRQLKARISKLQKWLKEEQENTEPPTLADYIQGILSRRAQAGKSQYSQSIYNLKDAAKMLNFLQSNNIMDMAGLDEKFKSMIGEQLDIQGKLKPVERRLGTLKKHIEQADIYFKYKGKKPLTEAEQIMFTAARDYLKGVMNGKTAIPTKAWKAEYAKLTAERKTLNQRYLVLKEEVKEAEQIRKSVYSILRQEQREQQPRKAQDMGR
;
A
#
# COMPACT_ATOMS: atom_id res chain seq x y z
N MET A 1 -10.05 -10.20 -18.27
CA MET A 1 -9.70 -10.46 -16.85
C MET A 1 -10.83 -9.95 -15.99
N ALA A 2 -11.51 -10.82 -15.27
CA ALA A 2 -12.57 -10.46 -14.36
C ALA A 2 -12.05 -9.55 -13.24
N ILE A 3 -12.78 -8.50 -12.92
CA ILE A 3 -12.42 -7.49 -11.90
C ILE A 3 -13.49 -7.54 -10.83
N TYR A 4 -13.08 -7.69 -9.56
CA TYR A 4 -14.00 -7.58 -8.44
C TYR A 4 -14.32 -6.11 -8.15
N HIS A 5 -15.60 -5.77 -8.11
CA HIS A 5 -16.12 -4.53 -7.53
C HIS A 5 -17.50 -4.80 -6.93
N CYS A 6 -17.69 -4.38 -5.68
CA CYS A 6 -18.97 -4.41 -5.00
C CYS A 6 -19.05 -3.20 -4.06
N SER A 7 -19.77 -2.17 -4.48
CA SER A 7 -19.97 -0.93 -3.73
C SER A 7 -21.38 -0.92 -3.13
N ILE A 8 -21.47 -0.62 -1.83
CA ILE A 8 -22.74 -0.56 -1.10
C ILE A 8 -22.96 0.89 -0.64
N LYS A 9 -24.07 1.48 -1.03
CA LYS A 9 -24.43 2.89 -0.77
C LYS A 9 -25.85 2.98 -0.21
N ILE A 10 -26.16 4.07 0.48
CA ILE A 10 -27.52 4.38 0.96
C ILE A 10 -28.05 5.59 0.18
N ILE A 11 -29.24 5.43 -0.37
CA ILE A 11 -30.05 6.49 -0.96
C ILE A 11 -30.93 7.04 0.14
N SER A 12 -30.80 8.34 0.46
CA SER A 12 -31.50 8.94 1.60
C SER A 12 -31.94 10.38 1.31
N ARG A 13 -33.07 10.77 1.90
CA ARG A 13 -33.60 12.14 1.83
C ARG A 13 -32.61 13.17 2.41
N GLY A 14 -31.94 12.86 3.51
CA GLY A 14 -30.96 13.77 4.12
C GLY A 14 -29.76 14.10 3.25
N LYS A 15 -29.52 13.33 2.17
CA LYS A 15 -28.51 13.62 1.14
C LYS A 15 -29.11 14.27 -0.12
N GLY A 16 -30.33 14.73 -0.05
CA GLY A 16 -31.05 15.31 -1.20
C GLY A 16 -31.31 14.32 -2.34
N LYS A 17 -31.44 13.01 -2.03
CA LYS A 17 -31.68 11.97 -3.04
C LYS A 17 -33.11 11.46 -2.97
N SER A 18 -33.68 11.14 -4.12
CA SER A 18 -34.95 10.45 -4.29
C SER A 18 -34.74 9.01 -4.71
N ALA A 19 -35.54 8.09 -4.19
CA ALA A 19 -35.53 6.69 -4.61
C ALA A 19 -36.15 6.56 -6.02
N VAL A 20 -37.22 7.33 -6.32
CA VAL A 20 -37.85 7.35 -7.62
C VAL A 20 -36.88 7.84 -8.70
N ALA A 21 -36.20 8.97 -8.46
CA ALA A 21 -35.17 9.48 -9.36
C ALA A 21 -34.04 8.48 -9.59
N ALA A 22 -33.60 7.80 -8.50
CA ALA A 22 -32.56 6.79 -8.57
C ALA A 22 -32.97 5.57 -9.39
N ALA A 23 -34.18 5.09 -9.23
CA ALA A 23 -34.78 3.99 -10.00
C ALA A 23 -34.94 4.35 -11.47
N ALA A 24 -35.49 5.52 -11.76
CA ALA A 24 -35.64 6.04 -13.13
C ALA A 24 -34.29 6.10 -13.85
N TYR A 25 -33.25 6.63 -13.20
CA TYR A 25 -31.90 6.72 -13.76
C TYR A 25 -31.28 5.34 -14.08
N ARG A 26 -31.49 4.36 -13.19
CA ARG A 26 -30.89 3.04 -13.37
C ARG A 26 -31.61 2.22 -14.42
N ALA A 27 -32.90 2.29 -14.42
CA ALA A 27 -33.73 1.59 -15.39
C ALA A 27 -33.75 2.25 -16.78
N GLY A 28 -33.36 3.52 -16.89
CA GLY A 28 -33.49 4.28 -18.13
C GLY A 28 -34.96 4.58 -18.44
N GLU A 29 -35.76 4.81 -17.42
CA GLU A 29 -37.20 5.01 -17.53
C GLU A 29 -37.60 6.45 -17.15
N LYS A 30 -38.88 6.78 -17.46
CA LYS A 30 -39.52 8.02 -17.05
C LYS A 30 -40.44 7.74 -15.87
N LEU A 31 -40.09 8.24 -14.69
CA LEU A 31 -40.87 8.07 -13.46
C LEU A 31 -41.21 9.42 -12.84
N THR A 32 -42.42 9.55 -12.30
CA THR A 32 -42.87 10.75 -11.56
C THR A 32 -42.84 10.44 -10.07
N ASN A 33 -42.19 11.31 -9.30
CA ASN A 33 -42.20 11.24 -7.85
C ASN A 33 -43.47 11.88 -7.31
N GLU A 34 -44.34 11.11 -6.65
CA GLU A 34 -45.59 11.58 -6.09
C GLU A 34 -45.42 12.51 -4.88
N PHE A 35 -44.25 12.49 -4.24
CA PHE A 35 -43.97 13.32 -3.06
C PHE A 35 -43.80 14.81 -3.41
N ASP A 36 -43.14 15.12 -4.51
CA ASP A 36 -42.81 16.49 -4.94
C ASP A 36 -43.39 16.82 -6.33
N GLY A 37 -43.96 15.85 -7.04
CA GLY A 37 -44.49 15.98 -8.38
C GLY A 37 -43.43 16.07 -9.49
N GLU A 38 -42.11 15.88 -9.15
CA GLU A 38 -41.02 15.95 -10.11
C GLU A 38 -41.01 14.70 -11.00
N THR A 39 -40.89 14.92 -12.31
CA THR A 39 -40.75 13.82 -13.27
C THR A 39 -39.33 13.69 -13.71
N HIS A 40 -38.76 12.50 -13.50
CA HIS A 40 -37.41 12.14 -13.88
C HIS A 40 -37.45 11.31 -15.17
N ASP A 41 -36.94 11.86 -16.26
CA ASP A 41 -36.95 11.23 -17.58
C ASP A 41 -35.53 10.85 -18.01
N TYR A 42 -35.25 9.55 -18.02
CA TYR A 42 -33.97 8.98 -18.45
C TYR A 42 -34.14 8.02 -19.64
N THR A 43 -35.23 8.11 -20.39
CA THR A 43 -35.50 7.24 -21.56
C THR A 43 -34.43 7.34 -22.66
N HIS A 44 -33.73 8.47 -22.71
CA HIS A 44 -32.61 8.67 -23.65
C HIS A 44 -31.28 8.08 -23.18
N LYS A 45 -31.23 7.50 -21.98
CA LYS A 45 -30.00 6.91 -21.43
C LYS A 45 -29.67 5.61 -22.14
N GLY A 46 -28.55 5.61 -22.87
CA GLY A 46 -28.01 4.39 -23.47
C GLY A 46 -27.34 3.48 -22.46
N GLY A 47 -27.15 2.21 -22.87
CA GLY A 47 -26.36 1.24 -22.14
C GLY A 47 -27.14 0.46 -21.06
N VAL A 48 -28.43 0.68 -20.87
CA VAL A 48 -29.28 -0.17 -20.04
C VAL A 48 -29.69 -1.40 -20.88
N VAL A 49 -29.22 -2.58 -20.50
CA VAL A 49 -29.40 -3.80 -21.30
C VAL A 49 -30.42 -4.78 -20.69
N HIS A 50 -30.72 -4.62 -19.41
CA HIS A 50 -31.73 -5.42 -18.72
C HIS A 50 -32.20 -4.70 -17.46
N THR A 51 -33.49 -4.82 -17.14
CA THR A 51 -34.10 -4.34 -15.87
C THR A 51 -35.09 -5.39 -15.37
N GLU A 52 -35.13 -5.62 -14.07
CA GLU A 52 -36.02 -6.60 -13.46
C GLU A 52 -36.27 -6.24 -11.99
N ILE A 53 -37.51 -6.45 -11.54
CA ILE A 53 -37.89 -6.35 -10.13
C ILE A 53 -38.25 -7.74 -9.63
N LEU A 54 -37.60 -8.11 -8.52
CA LEU A 54 -37.87 -9.34 -7.80
C LEU A 54 -38.38 -9.02 -6.40
N SER A 55 -39.48 -9.66 -6.03
CA SER A 55 -40.12 -9.42 -4.74
C SER A 55 -40.33 -10.73 -3.98
N PRO A 56 -40.33 -10.69 -2.62
CA PRO A 56 -40.74 -11.84 -1.81
C PRO A 56 -42.21 -12.22 -2.10
N GLY A 57 -42.53 -13.50 -1.91
CA GLY A 57 -43.87 -14.02 -2.23
C GLY A 57 -45.02 -13.37 -1.46
N HIS A 58 -44.74 -12.74 -0.31
CA HIS A 58 -45.71 -12.01 0.51
C HIS A 58 -45.75 -10.50 0.25
N ALA A 59 -44.89 -9.98 -0.64
CA ALA A 59 -44.95 -8.58 -1.05
C ALA A 59 -46.13 -8.31 -1.96
N PRO A 60 -46.73 -7.09 -1.94
CA PRO A 60 -47.80 -6.72 -2.84
C PRO A 60 -47.45 -6.92 -4.30
N ALA A 61 -48.32 -7.58 -5.06
CA ALA A 61 -48.11 -7.83 -6.50
C ALA A 61 -47.88 -6.54 -7.31
N ALA A 62 -48.47 -5.42 -6.88
CA ALA A 62 -48.29 -4.10 -7.47
C ALA A 62 -46.85 -3.59 -7.45
N PHE A 63 -45.98 -4.12 -6.57
CA PHE A 63 -44.58 -3.76 -6.47
C PHE A 63 -43.69 -4.38 -7.58
N SER A 64 -44.29 -5.12 -8.51
CA SER A 64 -43.68 -5.43 -9.80
C SER A 64 -43.56 -4.21 -10.70
N ASP A 65 -44.36 -3.15 -10.44
CA ASP A 65 -44.24 -1.83 -11.09
C ASP A 65 -43.24 -0.95 -10.32
N ARG A 66 -42.26 -0.43 -11.04
CA ARG A 66 -41.15 0.37 -10.48
C ARG A 66 -41.64 1.68 -9.89
N ALA A 67 -42.59 2.37 -10.57
CA ALA A 67 -43.14 3.61 -10.09
C ALA A 67 -43.93 3.39 -8.79
N VAL A 68 -44.77 2.35 -8.75
CA VAL A 68 -45.55 1.98 -7.57
C VAL A 68 -44.63 1.63 -6.38
N LEU A 69 -43.61 0.79 -6.59
CA LEU A 69 -42.71 0.37 -5.54
C LEU A 69 -41.96 1.55 -4.90
N TRP A 70 -41.31 2.38 -5.73
CA TRP A 70 -40.45 3.42 -5.18
C TRP A 70 -41.21 4.64 -4.65
N ASN A 71 -42.40 4.94 -5.18
CA ASN A 71 -43.31 5.93 -4.58
C ASN A 71 -43.88 5.43 -3.24
N ALA A 72 -44.20 4.15 -3.13
CA ALA A 72 -44.64 3.58 -1.84
C ALA A 72 -43.54 3.65 -0.78
N VAL A 73 -42.26 3.39 -1.16
CA VAL A 73 -41.09 3.55 -0.28
C VAL A 73 -40.95 5.01 0.18
N GLU A 74 -41.01 5.98 -0.71
CA GLU A 74 -40.88 7.40 -0.33
C GLU A 74 -42.01 7.89 0.54
N LYS A 75 -43.24 7.39 0.31
CA LYS A 75 -44.42 7.70 1.08
C LYS A 75 -44.36 7.19 2.52
N ILE A 76 -43.85 5.97 2.75
CA ILE A 76 -43.77 5.41 4.10
C ILE A 76 -42.59 6.01 4.92
N GLU A 77 -41.56 6.52 4.25
CA GLU A 77 -40.36 7.06 4.88
C GLU A 77 -40.50 8.56 5.14
N LYS A 78 -41.12 8.94 6.27
CA LYS A 78 -41.47 10.32 6.61
C LYS A 78 -40.36 11.17 7.23
N ALA A 79 -39.31 10.56 7.78
CA ALA A 79 -38.25 11.27 8.50
C ALA A 79 -37.40 12.15 7.55
N LYS A 80 -36.91 13.30 8.05
CA LYS A 80 -36.03 14.21 7.26
C LYS A 80 -34.72 13.55 6.82
N ASN A 81 -34.23 12.58 7.55
CA ASN A 81 -33.02 11.79 7.25
C ASN A 81 -33.35 10.37 6.81
N ALA A 82 -34.57 10.12 6.32
CA ALA A 82 -35.02 8.80 5.94
C ALA A 82 -34.08 8.15 4.92
N GLN A 83 -33.77 6.89 5.17
CA GLN A 83 -33.08 6.03 4.22
C GLN A 83 -34.14 5.30 3.39
N PHE A 84 -34.12 5.56 2.08
CA PHE A 84 -35.09 5.02 1.14
C PHE A 84 -34.71 3.64 0.63
N ALA A 85 -33.47 3.53 0.15
CA ALA A 85 -32.98 2.31 -0.47
C ALA A 85 -31.51 2.08 -0.15
N ARG A 86 -31.11 0.82 -0.16
CA ARG A 86 -29.72 0.41 -0.29
C ARG A 86 -29.44 0.11 -1.75
N GLU A 87 -28.38 0.68 -2.26
CA GLU A 87 -27.87 0.40 -3.59
C GLU A 87 -26.61 -0.45 -3.49
N ILE A 88 -26.56 -1.52 -4.26
CA ILE A 88 -25.37 -2.31 -4.49
C ILE A 88 -25.00 -2.21 -5.97
N GLU A 89 -23.74 -1.86 -6.23
CA GLU A 89 -23.18 -1.75 -7.57
C GLU A 89 -22.08 -2.80 -7.71
N ASN A 90 -22.30 -3.76 -8.61
CA ASN A 90 -21.42 -4.91 -8.82
C ASN A 90 -20.85 -4.92 -10.23
N ALA A 91 -19.52 -5.06 -10.38
CA ALA A 91 -18.92 -5.35 -11.69
C ALA A 91 -19.28 -6.77 -12.14
N LEU A 92 -19.58 -6.91 -13.41
CA LEU A 92 -19.86 -8.19 -14.04
C LEU A 92 -18.60 -8.72 -14.74
N PRO A 93 -18.33 -10.03 -14.67
CA PRO A 93 -17.27 -10.64 -15.46
C PRO A 93 -17.51 -10.42 -16.96
N ARG A 94 -16.50 -9.95 -17.68
CA ARG A 94 -16.56 -9.70 -19.12
C ARG A 94 -16.57 -10.97 -19.95
N GLU A 95 -16.15 -12.05 -19.31
CA GLU A 95 -16.06 -13.38 -19.86
C GLU A 95 -17.45 -14.03 -20.07
N LEU A 96 -18.45 -13.56 -19.31
CA LEU A 96 -19.82 -14.06 -19.39
C LEU A 96 -20.61 -13.35 -20.49
N THR A 97 -21.50 -14.08 -21.15
CA THR A 97 -22.49 -13.50 -22.07
C THR A 97 -23.50 -12.63 -21.30
N ARG A 98 -24.31 -11.89 -22.04
CA ARG A 98 -25.38 -11.07 -21.44
C ARG A 98 -26.38 -11.94 -20.67
N GLU A 99 -26.83 -13.04 -21.24
CA GLU A 99 -27.79 -13.97 -20.66
C GLU A 99 -27.22 -14.63 -19.39
N GLN A 100 -25.94 -15.04 -19.43
CA GLN A 100 -25.24 -15.58 -18.27
C GLN A 100 -25.13 -14.54 -17.16
N SER A 101 -24.82 -13.30 -17.50
CA SER A 101 -24.75 -12.17 -16.55
C SER A 101 -26.10 -11.85 -15.92
N ILE A 102 -27.19 -11.88 -16.69
CA ILE A 102 -28.55 -11.71 -16.16
C ILE A 102 -28.89 -12.84 -15.19
N SER A 103 -28.60 -14.08 -15.56
CA SER A 103 -28.83 -15.25 -14.70
C SER A 103 -28.05 -15.15 -13.37
N LEU A 104 -26.77 -14.77 -13.45
CA LEU A 104 -25.90 -14.58 -12.29
C LEU A 104 -26.45 -13.50 -11.32
N VAL A 105 -26.85 -12.34 -11.86
CA VAL A 105 -27.41 -11.26 -11.02
C VAL A 105 -28.75 -11.69 -10.40
N ARG A 106 -29.60 -12.35 -11.18
CA ARG A 106 -30.90 -12.84 -10.68
C ARG A 106 -30.73 -13.86 -9.55
N GLU A 107 -29.80 -14.78 -9.68
CA GLU A 107 -29.49 -15.76 -8.63
C GLU A 107 -28.96 -15.08 -7.36
N TYR A 108 -27.99 -14.17 -7.50
CA TYR A 108 -27.46 -13.39 -6.39
C TYR A 108 -28.56 -12.60 -5.67
N VAL A 109 -29.40 -11.89 -6.42
CA VAL A 109 -30.49 -11.09 -5.89
C VAL A 109 -31.50 -11.94 -5.12
N LYS A 110 -31.91 -13.08 -5.70
CA LYS A 110 -32.83 -14.01 -5.04
C LYS A 110 -32.25 -14.56 -3.75
N ALA A 111 -31.03 -15.08 -3.81
CA ALA A 111 -30.40 -15.75 -2.67
C ALA A 111 -30.11 -14.80 -1.51
N GLN A 112 -29.61 -13.59 -1.79
CA GLN A 112 -29.12 -12.69 -0.74
C GLN A 112 -30.16 -11.70 -0.23
N PHE A 113 -31.15 -11.31 -1.07
CA PHE A 113 -32.04 -10.22 -0.71
C PHE A 113 -33.52 -10.60 -0.73
N VAL A 114 -33.99 -11.21 -1.80
CA VAL A 114 -35.42 -11.54 -1.91
C VAL A 114 -35.80 -12.60 -0.89
N ASN A 115 -35.00 -13.63 -0.71
CA ASN A 115 -35.22 -14.66 0.30
C ASN A 115 -35.12 -14.10 1.75
N ALA A 116 -34.39 -13.00 1.93
CA ALA A 116 -34.33 -12.28 3.20
C ALA A 116 -35.51 -11.33 3.43
N GLY A 117 -36.43 -11.19 2.46
CA GLY A 117 -37.65 -10.39 2.56
C GLY A 117 -37.54 -8.98 1.97
N MET A 118 -36.54 -8.68 1.13
CA MET A 118 -36.38 -7.38 0.45
C MET A 118 -36.99 -7.45 -0.95
N CYS A 119 -37.67 -6.38 -1.40
CA CYS A 119 -37.83 -6.16 -2.83
C CYS A 119 -36.51 -5.65 -3.42
N ALA A 120 -36.15 -6.18 -4.57
CA ALA A 120 -34.93 -5.84 -5.28
C ALA A 120 -35.26 -5.42 -6.71
N ASP A 121 -34.89 -4.20 -7.06
CA ASP A 121 -34.98 -3.64 -8.42
C ASP A 121 -33.55 -3.55 -8.97
N PHE A 122 -33.24 -4.35 -9.99
CA PHE A 122 -31.91 -4.33 -10.57
C PHE A 122 -31.91 -3.97 -12.04
N ALA A 123 -30.84 -3.28 -12.45
CA ALA A 123 -30.56 -2.94 -13.82
C ALA A 123 -29.13 -3.33 -14.18
N ILE A 124 -28.93 -3.90 -15.35
CA ILE A 124 -27.61 -4.20 -15.91
C ILE A 124 -27.27 -3.13 -16.93
N HIS A 125 -26.10 -2.53 -16.76
CA HIS A 125 -25.57 -1.54 -17.67
C HIS A 125 -24.35 -2.08 -18.40
N ASP A 126 -24.39 -1.96 -19.73
CA ASP A 126 -23.27 -2.27 -20.60
C ASP A 126 -23.28 -1.33 -21.81
N THR A 127 -22.29 -0.45 -21.88
CA THR A 127 -22.12 0.49 -22.98
C THR A 127 -21.15 -0.03 -24.04
N GLY A 128 -20.69 -1.29 -23.93
CA GLY A 128 -19.64 -1.84 -24.80
C GLY A 128 -18.22 -1.28 -24.49
N SER A 129 -18.10 -0.38 -23.50
CA SER A 129 -16.82 0.21 -23.09
C SER A 129 -15.95 -0.74 -22.26
N GLY A 130 -16.41 -1.98 -22.04
CA GLY A 130 -15.72 -3.01 -21.31
C GLY A 130 -15.82 -2.90 -19.79
N ASN A 131 -16.89 -2.30 -19.28
CA ASN A 131 -17.21 -2.24 -17.85
C ASN A 131 -18.68 -2.58 -17.59
N PRO A 132 -19.13 -3.81 -17.92
CA PRO A 132 -20.48 -4.24 -17.60
C PRO A 132 -20.67 -4.28 -16.07
N HIS A 133 -21.79 -3.76 -15.58
CA HIS A 133 -22.08 -3.70 -14.15
C HIS A 133 -23.57 -3.74 -13.86
N ALA A 134 -23.91 -4.25 -12.69
CA ALA A 134 -25.28 -4.30 -12.19
C ALA A 134 -25.49 -3.27 -11.08
N HIS A 135 -26.58 -2.53 -11.14
CA HIS A 135 -27.13 -1.74 -10.06
C HIS A 135 -28.29 -2.46 -9.44
N ILE A 136 -28.29 -2.68 -8.15
CA ILE A 136 -29.33 -3.37 -7.40
C ILE A 136 -29.84 -2.42 -6.32
N MET A 137 -31.09 -2.00 -6.41
CA MET A 137 -31.77 -1.19 -5.40
C MET A 137 -32.63 -2.09 -4.52
N LEU A 138 -32.45 -2.00 -3.21
CA LEU A 138 -33.11 -2.85 -2.21
C LEU A 138 -33.96 -2.01 -1.28
N THR A 139 -35.14 -2.50 -0.92
CA THR A 139 -35.99 -1.89 0.11
C THR A 139 -35.33 -2.02 1.49
N MET A 140 -35.63 -1.08 2.38
CA MET A 140 -35.04 -0.97 3.72
C MET A 140 -36.00 -1.34 4.84
N ARG A 141 -37.23 -1.78 4.49
CA ARG A 141 -38.26 -2.27 5.43
C ARG A 141 -38.65 -3.69 5.09
N PRO A 142 -38.86 -4.55 6.08
CA PRO A 142 -39.49 -5.83 5.86
C PRO A 142 -40.98 -5.65 5.58
N PHE A 143 -41.59 -6.67 5.04
CA PHE A 143 -43.04 -6.81 4.98
C PHE A 143 -43.50 -7.68 6.16
N ASP A 144 -44.73 -7.48 6.62
CA ASP A 144 -45.40 -8.42 7.49
C ASP A 144 -46.11 -9.55 6.70
N GLU A 145 -46.81 -10.41 7.40
CA GLU A 145 -47.48 -11.57 6.79
C GLU A 145 -48.64 -11.16 5.85
N ASP A 146 -49.20 -9.98 6.07
CA ASP A 146 -50.29 -9.41 5.27
C ASP A 146 -49.78 -8.60 4.04
N GLY A 147 -48.44 -8.51 3.87
CA GLY A 147 -47.78 -7.75 2.80
C GLY A 147 -47.70 -6.25 3.05
N GLU A 148 -48.03 -5.78 4.25
CA GLU A 148 -47.87 -4.37 4.62
C GLU A 148 -46.44 -4.06 5.07
N TRP A 149 -46.07 -2.77 5.02
CA TRP A 149 -44.75 -2.33 5.44
C TRP A 149 -44.53 -2.50 6.95
N GLY A 150 -43.68 -3.39 7.33
CA GLY A 150 -43.21 -3.59 8.72
C GLY A 150 -42.35 -2.46 9.27
N ALA A 151 -42.10 -2.47 10.55
CA ALA A 151 -41.25 -1.49 11.21
C ALA A 151 -39.77 -1.80 11.01
N LYS A 152 -38.90 -0.76 10.82
CA LYS A 152 -37.43 -0.92 10.82
C LYS A 152 -36.85 -1.27 12.19
N GLN A 153 -37.59 -0.94 13.24
CA GLN A 153 -37.16 -1.16 14.62
C GLN A 153 -38.31 -1.74 15.44
N LYS A 154 -38.00 -2.61 16.38
CA LYS A 154 -38.92 -3.16 17.35
C LYS A 154 -38.51 -2.79 18.78
N LYS A 155 -39.48 -2.73 19.68
CA LYS A 155 -39.22 -2.46 21.11
C LYS A 155 -38.89 -3.78 21.81
N GLU A 156 -37.72 -3.82 22.42
CA GLU A 156 -37.36 -4.87 23.38
C GLU A 156 -37.50 -4.32 24.80
N TYR A 157 -38.41 -4.90 25.58
CA TYR A 157 -38.67 -4.42 26.94
C TYR A 157 -37.54 -4.89 27.88
N ILE A 158 -37.12 -3.98 28.75
CA ILE A 158 -36.17 -4.30 29.82
C ILE A 158 -36.94 -5.01 30.93
N LEU A 159 -36.52 -6.24 31.25
CA LEU A 159 -37.14 -7.07 32.24
C LEU A 159 -36.39 -6.93 33.60
N ASP A 160 -37.13 -7.12 34.70
CA ASP A 160 -36.54 -7.31 36.01
C ASP A 160 -36.00 -8.75 36.18
N PRO A 161 -35.32 -9.07 37.30
CA PRO A 161 -34.81 -10.43 37.52
C PRO A 161 -35.89 -11.52 37.58
N GLN A 162 -37.16 -11.12 37.73
CA GLN A 162 -38.34 -12.00 37.79
C GLN A 162 -39.02 -12.13 36.42
N GLY A 163 -38.50 -11.45 35.38
CA GLY A 163 -39.03 -11.51 34.02
C GLY A 163 -40.17 -10.53 33.73
N ASN A 164 -40.50 -9.58 34.62
CA ASN A 164 -41.54 -8.58 34.37
C ASN A 164 -40.99 -7.32 33.73
N LYS A 165 -41.82 -6.62 32.94
CA LYS A 165 -41.43 -5.35 32.29
C LYS A 165 -41.29 -4.25 33.33
N ILE A 166 -40.15 -3.57 33.36
CA ILE A 166 -39.89 -2.45 34.28
C ILE A 166 -40.62 -1.20 33.78
N TYR A 167 -41.53 -0.68 34.62
CA TYR A 167 -42.28 0.55 34.36
C TYR A 167 -41.48 1.80 34.78
N ASP A 168 -41.47 2.84 33.96
CA ASP A 168 -40.90 4.15 34.28
C ASP A 168 -42.02 5.16 34.57
N PRO A 169 -42.24 5.50 35.86
CA PRO A 169 -43.31 6.40 36.26
C PRO A 169 -43.16 7.83 35.73
N LYS A 170 -41.90 8.29 35.50
CA LYS A 170 -41.60 9.64 34.98
C LYS A 170 -42.00 9.76 33.52
N LYS A 171 -41.76 8.73 32.74
CA LYS A 171 -42.08 8.67 31.29
C LYS A 171 -43.44 8.06 31.02
N ARG A 172 -44.13 7.57 32.03
CA ARG A 172 -45.43 6.87 31.94
C ARG A 172 -45.42 5.75 30.85
N GLN A 173 -44.31 4.99 30.79
CA GLN A 173 -44.15 3.89 29.85
C GLN A 173 -43.20 2.81 30.38
N TYR A 174 -43.31 1.61 29.86
CA TYR A 174 -42.34 0.55 30.17
C TYR A 174 -40.96 0.86 29.57
N LYS A 175 -39.89 0.61 30.31
CA LYS A 175 -38.52 0.75 29.84
C LYS A 175 -38.29 -0.23 28.66
N CYS A 176 -37.85 0.28 27.53
CA CYS A 176 -37.53 -0.54 26.38
C CYS A 176 -36.31 0.02 25.68
N LYS A 177 -35.62 -0.85 24.93
CA LYS A 177 -34.61 -0.51 23.96
C LYS A 177 -35.23 -0.63 22.59
N SER A 178 -34.87 0.29 21.67
CA SER A 178 -35.18 0.14 20.26
C SER A 178 -34.08 -0.71 19.62
N ILE A 179 -34.45 -1.86 19.07
CA ILE A 179 -33.53 -2.75 18.36
C ILE A 179 -33.96 -2.85 16.90
N PRO A 180 -33.02 -3.11 15.97
CA PRO A 180 -33.38 -3.36 14.56
C PRO A 180 -34.38 -4.51 14.45
N ALA A 181 -35.35 -4.38 13.53
CA ALA A 181 -36.31 -5.45 13.26
C ALA A 181 -35.69 -6.57 12.43
N THR A 182 -34.67 -6.25 11.63
CA THR A 182 -33.91 -7.17 10.77
C THR A 182 -32.41 -6.97 10.99
N ASP A 183 -31.60 -7.92 10.55
CA ASP A 183 -30.13 -7.88 10.56
C ASP A 183 -29.51 -7.12 9.38
N TRP A 184 -30.31 -6.58 8.47
CA TRP A 184 -29.88 -6.01 7.21
C TRP A 184 -28.89 -4.83 7.32
N ASN A 185 -28.86 -4.17 8.48
CA ASN A 185 -27.96 -3.06 8.78
C ASN A 185 -26.74 -3.47 9.62
N GLU A 186 -26.55 -4.75 9.91
CA GLU A 186 -25.37 -5.23 10.60
C GLU A 186 -24.13 -5.04 9.73
N GLN A 187 -23.02 -4.72 10.38
CA GLN A 187 -21.77 -4.46 9.69
C GLN A 187 -21.23 -5.71 8.93
N THR A 188 -21.52 -6.89 9.48
CA THR A 188 -21.16 -8.18 8.89
C THR A 188 -21.85 -8.44 7.56
N LYS A 189 -23.10 -7.96 7.39
CA LYS A 189 -23.87 -8.18 6.15
C LYS A 189 -23.19 -7.64 4.90
N ALA A 190 -22.53 -6.50 5.00
CA ALA A 190 -21.79 -5.93 3.88
C ALA A 190 -20.66 -6.85 3.41
N GLU A 191 -20.00 -7.53 4.33
CA GLU A 191 -18.93 -8.50 4.02
C GLU A 191 -19.52 -9.82 3.47
N GLU A 192 -20.61 -10.30 4.06
CA GLU A 192 -21.33 -11.47 3.59
C GLU A 192 -21.79 -11.31 2.12
N TRP A 193 -22.43 -10.18 1.80
CA TRP A 193 -22.86 -9.89 0.42
C TRP A 193 -21.70 -9.75 -0.56
N ARG A 194 -20.58 -9.17 -0.14
CA ARG A 194 -19.36 -9.10 -0.95
C ARG A 194 -18.76 -10.47 -1.21
N ALA A 195 -18.71 -11.31 -0.18
CA ALA A 195 -18.20 -12.67 -0.29
C ALA A 195 -19.10 -13.50 -1.22
N ALA A 196 -20.42 -13.47 -1.01
CA ALA A 196 -21.40 -14.18 -1.82
C ALA A 196 -21.36 -13.76 -3.30
N TRP A 197 -21.16 -12.46 -3.57
CA TRP A 197 -20.97 -11.99 -4.95
C TRP A 197 -19.75 -12.59 -5.62
N ALA A 198 -18.60 -12.59 -4.92
CA ALA A 198 -17.36 -13.17 -5.45
C ALA A 198 -17.50 -14.68 -5.67
N GLU A 199 -18.14 -15.38 -4.76
CA GLU A 199 -18.36 -16.82 -4.85
C GLU A 199 -19.25 -17.20 -6.05
N LEU A 200 -20.40 -16.56 -6.21
CA LEU A 200 -21.31 -16.80 -7.34
C LEU A 200 -20.66 -16.45 -8.68
N CYS A 201 -19.91 -15.35 -8.75
CA CYS A 201 -19.14 -15.03 -9.95
C CYS A 201 -18.13 -16.15 -10.29
N ASN A 202 -17.43 -16.68 -9.29
CA ASN A 202 -16.45 -17.73 -9.51
C ASN A 202 -17.10 -19.06 -9.92
N GLN A 203 -18.26 -19.38 -9.34
CA GLN A 203 -19.05 -20.54 -9.73
C GLN A 203 -19.54 -20.42 -11.19
N ALA A 204 -20.05 -19.24 -11.58
CA ALA A 204 -20.46 -18.99 -12.96
C ALA A 204 -19.28 -19.08 -13.94
N LEU A 205 -18.14 -18.45 -13.61
CA LEU A 205 -16.93 -18.53 -14.44
C LEU A 205 -16.46 -19.98 -14.63
N GLU A 206 -16.49 -20.78 -13.56
CA GLU A 206 -16.13 -22.19 -13.61
C GLU A 206 -17.11 -23.01 -14.46
N GLN A 207 -18.41 -22.81 -14.25
CA GLN A 207 -19.47 -23.48 -15.00
C GLN A 207 -19.35 -23.26 -16.51
N TYR A 208 -18.93 -22.06 -16.92
CA TYR A 208 -18.76 -21.69 -18.32
C TYR A 208 -17.33 -21.86 -18.84
N GLY A 209 -16.44 -22.52 -18.09
CA GLY A 209 -15.11 -22.92 -18.54
C GLY A 209 -14.06 -21.83 -18.54
N HIS A 210 -14.27 -20.73 -17.81
CA HIS A 210 -13.31 -19.64 -17.66
C HIS A 210 -12.35 -19.89 -16.50
N ALA A 211 -11.06 -19.57 -16.72
CA ALA A 211 -10.01 -19.74 -15.71
C ALA A 211 -9.91 -18.58 -14.72
N GLU A 212 -10.49 -17.44 -15.06
CA GLU A 212 -10.48 -16.23 -14.24
C GLU A 212 -11.22 -16.46 -12.93
N ARG A 213 -10.69 -15.85 -11.87
CA ARG A 213 -11.32 -15.86 -10.54
C ARG A 213 -11.21 -14.47 -9.93
N ILE A 214 -12.20 -14.09 -9.12
CA ILE A 214 -12.24 -12.84 -8.36
C ILE A 214 -12.26 -13.14 -6.87
N ASP A 215 -11.79 -12.17 -6.06
CA ASP A 215 -11.78 -12.27 -4.59
C ASP A 215 -12.24 -10.92 -4.01
N HIS A 216 -13.19 -10.97 -3.06
CA HIS A 216 -13.73 -9.78 -2.39
C HIS A 216 -12.79 -9.18 -1.35
N ARG A 217 -11.79 -9.95 -0.90
CA ARG A 217 -10.85 -9.54 0.14
C ARG A 217 -9.82 -8.55 -0.42
N SER A 218 -9.32 -7.68 0.43
CA SER A 218 -8.17 -6.82 0.08
C SER A 218 -6.93 -7.67 -0.21
N TYR A 219 -6.00 -7.16 -1.01
CA TYR A 219 -4.74 -7.85 -1.31
C TYR A 219 -4.00 -8.33 -0.06
N GLY A 220 -4.00 -7.51 1.03
CA GLY A 220 -3.40 -7.93 2.30
C GLY A 220 -4.08 -9.15 2.92
N ARG A 221 -5.42 -9.26 2.85
CA ARG A 221 -6.18 -10.43 3.33
C ARG A 221 -6.02 -11.64 2.43
N GLN A 222 -5.69 -11.43 1.16
CA GLN A 222 -5.38 -12.49 0.18
C GLN A 222 -3.94 -12.99 0.28
N GLY A 223 -3.08 -12.33 1.07
CA GLY A 223 -1.64 -12.60 1.10
C GLY A 223 -0.89 -12.15 -0.16
N ILE A 224 -1.49 -11.27 -0.96
CA ILE A 224 -0.88 -10.72 -2.17
C ILE A 224 -0.09 -9.47 -1.80
N ASP A 225 1.24 -9.54 -1.95
CA ASP A 225 2.12 -8.41 -1.71
C ASP A 225 2.14 -7.45 -2.91
N GLN A 226 1.01 -6.82 -3.15
CA GLN A 226 0.88 -5.75 -4.13
C GLN A 226 0.13 -4.57 -3.51
N ILE A 227 0.50 -3.37 -3.92
CA ILE A 227 -0.21 -2.15 -3.52
C ILE A 227 -1.43 -2.00 -4.44
N PRO A 228 -2.65 -1.87 -3.91
CA PRO A 228 -3.83 -1.64 -4.73
C PRO A 228 -3.79 -0.25 -5.37
N THR A 229 -4.28 -0.15 -6.61
CA THR A 229 -4.46 1.15 -7.27
C THR A 229 -5.60 1.94 -6.64
N VAL A 230 -5.53 3.26 -6.74
CA VAL A 230 -6.56 4.17 -6.24
C VAL A 230 -7.63 4.39 -7.31
N HIS A 231 -8.90 4.33 -6.92
CA HIS A 231 -10.00 4.63 -7.85
C HIS A 231 -9.93 6.07 -8.34
N LEU A 232 -9.83 6.25 -9.66
CA LEU A 232 -9.69 7.56 -10.28
C LEU A 232 -10.96 8.44 -10.10
N GLY A 233 -12.13 7.83 -10.15
CA GLY A 233 -13.40 8.53 -10.24
C GLY A 233 -13.69 9.01 -11.68
N VAL A 234 -14.92 9.47 -11.93
CA VAL A 234 -15.41 9.79 -13.29
C VAL A 234 -14.60 10.93 -13.94
N ALA A 235 -14.39 12.01 -13.19
CA ALA A 235 -13.69 13.20 -13.72
C ALA A 235 -12.23 12.91 -14.07
N ALA A 236 -11.45 12.33 -13.13
CA ALA A 236 -10.05 12.00 -13.38
C ALA A 236 -9.91 10.94 -14.47
N SER A 237 -10.78 9.94 -14.52
CA SER A 237 -10.80 8.94 -15.60
C SER A 237 -11.04 9.55 -16.97
N ALA A 238 -11.96 10.52 -17.08
CA ALA A 238 -12.22 11.24 -18.33
C ALA A 238 -11.02 12.12 -18.75
N MET A 239 -10.34 12.75 -17.81
CA MET A 239 -9.14 13.55 -18.06
C MET A 239 -7.98 12.66 -18.55
N GLU A 240 -7.70 11.56 -17.86
CA GLU A 240 -6.64 10.60 -18.22
C GLU A 240 -6.89 9.99 -19.62
N LYS A 241 -8.14 9.66 -19.98
CA LYS A 241 -8.50 9.21 -21.33
C LYS A 241 -8.22 10.25 -22.42
N ARG A 242 -8.22 11.54 -22.08
CA ARG A 242 -7.85 12.65 -22.97
C ARG A 242 -6.37 12.99 -22.95
N GLY A 243 -5.55 12.21 -22.25
CA GLY A 243 -4.11 12.44 -22.08
C GLY A 243 -3.74 13.51 -21.05
N ILE A 244 -4.72 14.01 -20.29
CA ILE A 244 -4.48 14.99 -19.24
C ILE A 244 -4.14 14.25 -17.96
N ARG A 245 -2.93 14.45 -17.44
CA ARG A 245 -2.44 13.82 -16.21
C ARG A 245 -3.16 14.35 -14.99
N THR A 246 -3.51 13.44 -14.09
CA THR A 246 -4.14 13.75 -12.81
C THR A 246 -3.30 13.21 -11.66
N GLU A 247 -3.39 13.82 -10.48
CA GLU A 247 -2.68 13.39 -9.27
C GLU A 247 -2.95 11.91 -8.95
N ARG A 248 -4.22 11.47 -9.05
CA ARG A 248 -4.58 10.06 -8.84
C ARG A 248 -4.05 9.13 -9.93
N GLY A 249 -3.98 9.62 -11.17
CA GLY A 249 -3.39 8.90 -12.30
C GLY A 249 -1.88 8.73 -12.11
N ASP A 250 -1.19 9.79 -11.66
CA ASP A 250 0.24 9.74 -11.35
C ASP A 250 0.53 8.76 -10.20
N LEU A 251 -0.26 8.82 -9.13
CA LEU A 251 -0.16 7.87 -8.02
C LEU A 251 -0.34 6.41 -8.49
N ASN A 252 -1.31 6.14 -9.37
CA ASN A 252 -1.50 4.80 -9.93
C ASN A 252 -0.30 4.34 -10.77
N ARG A 253 0.31 5.23 -11.55
CA ARG A 253 1.54 4.94 -12.31
C ARG A 253 2.72 4.60 -11.37
N GLU A 254 2.87 5.34 -10.27
CA GLU A 254 3.89 5.04 -9.25
C GLU A 254 3.65 3.69 -8.56
N ILE A 255 2.40 3.39 -8.22
CA ILE A 255 1.98 2.10 -7.67
C ILE A 255 2.32 0.97 -8.66
N GLU A 256 2.04 1.15 -9.95
CA GLU A 256 2.30 0.16 -10.98
C GLU A 256 3.80 -0.13 -11.14
N VAL A 257 4.62 0.92 -11.18
CA VAL A 257 6.09 0.80 -11.19
C VAL A 257 6.60 0.09 -9.93
N THR A 258 6.06 0.41 -8.77
CA THR A 258 6.43 -0.22 -7.50
C THR A 258 6.06 -1.70 -7.48
N ASN A 259 4.86 -2.04 -7.92
CA ASN A 259 4.39 -3.43 -8.02
C ASN A 259 5.23 -4.24 -9.04
N GLN A 260 5.66 -3.62 -10.13
CA GLN A 260 6.55 -4.25 -11.11
C GLN A 260 7.92 -4.56 -10.49
N LYS A 261 8.49 -3.61 -9.73
CA LYS A 261 9.75 -3.84 -8.98
C LYS A 261 9.61 -4.97 -7.96
N LEU A 262 8.48 -5.01 -7.23
CA LEU A 262 8.19 -6.09 -6.28
C LEU A 262 8.12 -7.47 -6.97
N ARG A 263 7.46 -7.57 -8.12
CA ARG A 263 7.41 -8.82 -8.92
C ARG A 263 8.79 -9.26 -9.38
N GLN A 264 9.60 -8.31 -9.87
CA GLN A 264 10.98 -8.60 -10.31
C GLN A 264 11.85 -9.09 -9.14
N LEU A 265 11.73 -8.46 -7.95
CA LEU A 265 12.45 -8.87 -6.75
C LEU A 265 12.03 -10.29 -6.30
N LYS A 266 10.73 -10.58 -6.30
CA LYS A 266 10.21 -11.92 -5.96
C LYS A 266 10.70 -12.99 -6.94
N ALA A 267 10.66 -12.71 -8.23
CA ALA A 267 11.16 -13.63 -9.26
C ALA A 267 12.66 -13.89 -9.07
N ARG A 268 13.44 -12.85 -8.71
CA ARG A 268 14.88 -13.00 -8.43
C ARG A 268 15.14 -13.84 -7.17
N ILE A 269 14.34 -13.60 -6.11
CA ILE A 269 14.42 -14.40 -4.87
C ILE A 269 14.06 -15.86 -5.14
N SER A 270 12.98 -16.15 -5.87
CA SER A 270 12.59 -17.51 -6.24
C SER A 270 13.66 -18.21 -7.08
N LYS A 271 14.29 -17.47 -8.01
CA LYS A 271 15.39 -18.00 -8.83
C LYS A 271 16.62 -18.31 -7.98
N LEU A 272 16.95 -17.45 -7.01
CA LEU A 272 18.02 -17.68 -6.05
C LEU A 272 17.71 -18.86 -5.12
N GLN A 273 16.45 -18.99 -4.67
CA GLN A 273 16.01 -20.13 -3.86
C GLN A 273 16.10 -21.46 -4.63
N LYS A 274 15.71 -21.45 -5.90
CA LYS A 274 15.83 -22.64 -6.76
C LYS A 274 17.30 -23.00 -6.98
N TRP A 275 18.14 -22.02 -7.28
CA TRP A 275 19.58 -22.23 -7.43
C TRP A 275 20.22 -22.78 -6.14
N LEU A 276 19.88 -22.23 -4.97
CA LEU A 276 20.35 -22.73 -3.68
C LEU A 276 19.89 -24.15 -3.39
N LYS A 277 18.67 -24.52 -3.80
CA LYS A 277 18.15 -25.88 -3.63
C LYS A 277 18.89 -26.89 -4.53
N GLU A 278 19.20 -26.49 -5.76
CA GLU A 278 20.01 -27.27 -6.70
C GLU A 278 21.47 -27.44 -6.23
N GLU A 279 22.03 -26.40 -5.54
CA GLU A 279 23.37 -26.45 -4.96
C GLU A 279 23.44 -27.31 -3.69
N GLN A 280 22.36 -27.39 -2.90
CA GLN A 280 22.25 -28.25 -1.71
C GLN A 280 22.26 -29.76 -2.05
N GLU A 281 21.85 -30.12 -3.25
CA GLU A 281 21.95 -31.52 -3.74
C GLU A 281 23.37 -31.93 -4.07
N ASN A 282 24.33 -30.98 -4.16
CA ASN A 282 25.78 -31.18 -4.29
C ASN A 282 26.48 -30.91 -2.95
N THR A 283 26.44 -31.86 -2.06
CA THR A 283 27.31 -32.23 -0.89
C THR A 283 28.36 -31.23 -0.32
N GLU A 284 28.14 -29.92 -0.33
CA GLU A 284 28.93 -29.00 0.48
C GLU A 284 28.16 -28.59 1.75
N PRO A 285 28.89 -28.37 2.89
CA PRO A 285 28.22 -27.97 4.13
C PRO A 285 27.45 -26.64 3.96
N PRO A 286 26.29 -26.52 4.57
CA PRO A 286 25.43 -25.33 4.40
C PRO A 286 26.17 -24.06 4.84
N THR A 287 26.11 -23.04 4.00
CA THR A 287 26.72 -21.73 4.27
C THR A 287 25.89 -20.93 5.28
N LEU A 288 26.44 -19.85 5.84
CA LEU A 288 25.72 -18.90 6.68
C LEU A 288 24.49 -18.29 5.95
N ALA A 289 24.62 -18.09 4.63
CA ALA A 289 23.53 -17.60 3.78
C ALA A 289 22.37 -18.61 3.73
N ASP A 290 22.66 -19.90 3.56
CA ASP A 290 21.64 -20.97 3.52
C ASP A 290 20.88 -21.09 4.84
N TYR A 291 21.63 -21.00 5.95
CA TYR A 291 21.04 -21.07 7.29
C TYR A 291 20.07 -19.92 7.53
N ILE A 292 20.48 -18.69 7.21
CA ILE A 292 19.63 -17.49 7.34
C ILE A 292 18.41 -17.56 6.43
N GLN A 293 18.60 -18.02 5.18
CA GLN A 293 17.50 -18.20 4.24
C GLN A 293 16.46 -19.20 4.74
N GLY A 294 16.91 -20.31 5.33
CA GLY A 294 16.03 -21.28 5.97
C GLY A 294 15.17 -20.68 7.08
N ILE A 295 15.75 -19.81 7.91
CA ILE A 295 15.02 -19.08 8.96
C ILE A 295 13.98 -18.14 8.35
N LEU A 296 14.37 -17.35 7.35
CA LEU A 296 13.47 -16.37 6.70
C LEU A 296 12.31 -17.06 5.98
N SER A 297 12.57 -18.20 5.33
CA SER A 297 11.53 -18.99 4.64
C SER A 297 10.52 -19.57 5.63
N ARG A 298 10.96 -20.12 6.77
CA ARG A 298 10.07 -20.62 7.83
C ARG A 298 9.18 -19.52 8.40
N ARG A 299 9.74 -18.32 8.63
CA ARG A 299 8.99 -17.16 9.13
C ARG A 299 7.93 -16.64 8.12
N ALA A 300 8.27 -16.66 6.84
CA ALA A 300 7.33 -16.29 5.77
C ALA A 300 6.12 -17.24 5.70
N GLN A 301 6.35 -18.55 5.90
CA GLN A 301 5.29 -19.56 5.91
C GLN A 301 4.40 -19.48 7.16
N ALA A 302 4.92 -18.99 8.28
CA ALA A 302 4.18 -18.89 9.55
C ALA A 302 3.17 -17.72 9.62
N GLY A 303 2.95 -16.97 8.56
CA GLY A 303 1.80 -16.06 8.39
C GLY A 303 1.78 -14.80 9.29
N LYS A 304 2.89 -14.43 9.92
CA LYS A 304 2.99 -13.20 10.74
C LYS A 304 3.60 -12.04 9.95
N SER A 305 2.85 -11.47 9.02
CA SER A 305 3.29 -10.29 8.29
C SER A 305 2.34 -9.12 8.50
N GLN A 306 2.79 -8.05 9.15
CA GLN A 306 2.21 -6.72 9.02
C GLN A 306 2.74 -6.11 7.72
N TYR A 307 1.85 -5.70 6.85
CA TYR A 307 2.05 -5.34 5.44
C TYR A 307 3.16 -4.28 5.16
N SER A 308 3.43 -3.36 6.07
CA SER A 308 4.47 -2.32 5.90
C SER A 308 5.88 -2.78 6.30
N GLN A 309 6.03 -3.74 7.20
CA GLN A 309 7.33 -4.30 7.60
C GLN A 309 7.90 -5.31 6.60
N SER A 310 7.05 -5.96 5.79
CA SER A 310 7.43 -6.99 4.83
C SER A 310 8.31 -6.45 3.70
N ILE A 311 8.06 -5.24 3.19
CA ILE A 311 8.83 -4.67 2.06
C ILE A 311 10.25 -4.26 2.51
N TYR A 312 10.39 -3.67 3.68
CA TYR A 312 11.69 -3.32 4.26
C TYR A 312 12.53 -4.56 4.55
N ASN A 313 11.92 -5.58 5.16
CA ASN A 313 12.59 -6.83 5.49
C ASN A 313 13.08 -7.63 4.27
N LEU A 314 12.34 -7.61 3.15
CA LEU A 314 12.71 -8.32 1.92
C LEU A 314 13.92 -7.68 1.21
N LYS A 315 13.94 -6.34 1.15
CA LYS A 315 15.04 -5.60 0.54
C LYS A 315 16.34 -5.77 1.36
N ASP A 316 16.22 -5.68 2.68
CA ASP A 316 17.34 -5.85 3.60
C ASP A 316 17.83 -7.30 3.63
N ALA A 317 16.90 -8.28 3.57
CA ALA A 317 17.24 -9.69 3.44
C ALA A 317 18.00 -9.99 2.12
N ALA A 318 17.54 -9.43 1.00
CA ALA A 318 18.22 -9.60 -0.29
C ALA A 318 19.63 -8.97 -0.28
N LYS A 319 19.80 -7.79 0.33
CA LYS A 319 21.13 -7.16 0.48
C LYS A 319 22.05 -8.01 1.34
N MET A 320 21.56 -8.50 2.45
CA MET A 320 22.30 -9.35 3.38
C MET A 320 22.76 -10.64 2.70
N LEU A 321 21.87 -11.37 2.03
CA LEU A 321 22.20 -12.60 1.31
C LEU A 321 23.21 -12.33 0.17
N ASN A 322 23.02 -11.27 -0.61
CA ASN A 322 23.96 -10.87 -1.65
C ASN A 322 25.35 -10.55 -1.07
N PHE A 323 25.43 -9.86 0.07
CA PHE A 323 26.70 -9.55 0.70
C PHE A 323 27.44 -10.81 1.17
N LEU A 324 26.72 -11.74 1.82
CA LEU A 324 27.30 -13.00 2.29
C LEU A 324 27.82 -13.86 1.13
N GLN A 325 27.05 -13.96 0.05
CA GLN A 325 27.40 -14.73 -1.14
C GLN A 325 28.55 -14.10 -1.93
N SER A 326 28.47 -12.78 -2.22
CA SER A 326 29.51 -12.10 -3.01
C SER A 326 30.88 -12.02 -2.31
N ASN A 327 30.89 -12.14 -0.98
CA ASN A 327 32.12 -12.22 -0.18
C ASN A 327 32.49 -13.63 0.25
N ASN A 328 31.75 -14.65 -0.22
CA ASN A 328 32.00 -16.08 0.11
C ASN A 328 32.08 -16.36 1.62
N ILE A 329 31.15 -15.79 2.39
CA ILE A 329 31.10 -15.87 3.85
C ILE A 329 30.39 -17.16 4.27
N MET A 330 31.13 -18.13 4.80
CA MET A 330 30.63 -19.46 5.15
C MET A 330 30.00 -19.50 6.54
N ASP A 331 30.48 -18.70 7.48
CA ASP A 331 30.06 -18.71 8.87
C ASP A 331 30.15 -17.32 9.54
N MET A 332 29.81 -17.24 10.80
CA MET A 332 29.87 -16.00 11.59
C MET A 332 31.29 -15.47 11.79
N ALA A 333 32.29 -16.37 11.91
CA ALA A 333 33.68 -15.98 12.06
C ALA A 333 34.20 -15.29 10.79
N GLY A 334 33.85 -15.83 9.61
CA GLY A 334 34.16 -15.24 8.31
C GLY A 334 33.50 -13.87 8.12
N LEU A 335 32.24 -13.69 8.61
CA LEU A 335 31.56 -12.39 8.59
C LEU A 335 32.28 -11.35 9.45
N ASP A 336 32.68 -11.73 10.66
CA ASP A 336 33.43 -10.86 11.57
C ASP A 336 34.84 -10.52 11.05
N GLU A 337 35.52 -11.48 10.43
CA GLU A 337 36.82 -11.26 9.81
C GLU A 337 36.73 -10.30 8.61
N LYS A 338 35.73 -10.50 7.73
CA LYS A 338 35.48 -9.59 6.61
C LYS A 338 35.21 -8.17 7.10
N PHE A 339 34.39 -8.00 8.12
CA PHE A 339 34.07 -6.70 8.71
C PHE A 339 35.33 -6.04 9.30
N LYS A 340 36.15 -6.79 10.05
CA LYS A 340 37.42 -6.30 10.57
C LYS A 340 38.40 -5.89 9.48
N SER A 341 38.50 -6.66 8.40
CA SER A 341 39.32 -6.35 7.23
C SER A 341 38.91 -5.03 6.59
N MET A 342 37.59 -4.79 6.40
CA MET A 342 37.08 -3.54 5.84
C MET A 342 37.38 -2.33 6.74
N ILE A 343 37.25 -2.47 8.06
CA ILE A 343 37.65 -1.43 9.02
C ILE A 343 39.16 -1.18 8.95
N GLY A 344 39.95 -2.24 8.84
CA GLY A 344 41.42 -2.14 8.71
C GLY A 344 41.80 -1.33 7.46
N GLU A 345 41.17 -1.60 6.30
CA GLU A 345 41.40 -0.85 5.07
C GLU A 345 41.00 0.63 5.22
N GLN A 346 39.85 0.90 5.88
CA GLN A 346 39.41 2.27 6.15
C GLN A 346 40.41 3.05 7.03
N LEU A 347 40.94 2.43 8.08
CA LEU A 347 41.93 3.03 8.96
C LEU A 347 43.25 3.26 8.24
N ASP A 348 43.70 2.31 7.38
CA ASP A 348 44.90 2.46 6.57
C ASP A 348 44.82 3.66 5.63
N ILE A 349 43.67 3.81 4.90
CA ILE A 349 43.45 4.97 4.03
C ILE A 349 43.44 6.26 4.85
N GLN A 350 42.82 6.27 6.01
CA GLN A 350 42.81 7.44 6.91
C GLN A 350 44.23 7.75 7.40
N GLY A 351 45.01 6.72 7.69
CA GLY A 351 46.44 6.84 8.05
C GLY A 351 47.26 7.48 6.94
N LYS A 352 47.01 7.14 5.67
CA LYS A 352 47.63 7.71 4.48
C LYS A 352 47.19 9.14 4.19
N LEU A 353 45.93 9.47 4.43
CA LEU A 353 45.38 10.83 4.21
C LEU A 353 46.01 11.88 5.13
N LYS A 354 46.15 11.59 6.42
CA LYS A 354 46.68 12.53 7.40
C LYS A 354 48.04 13.13 7.04
N PRO A 355 49.09 12.35 6.68
CA PRO A 355 50.39 12.92 6.29
C PRO A 355 50.32 13.71 4.99
N VAL A 356 49.49 13.27 4.00
CA VAL A 356 49.28 13.98 2.75
C VAL A 356 48.67 15.36 3.02
N GLU A 357 47.63 15.45 3.84
CA GLU A 357 46.98 16.71 4.21
C GLU A 357 47.90 17.65 4.96
N ARG A 358 48.72 17.12 5.91
CA ARG A 358 49.72 17.93 6.61
C ARG A 358 50.75 18.47 5.63
N ARG A 359 51.24 17.65 4.71
CA ARG A 359 52.23 18.08 3.73
C ARG A 359 51.66 19.09 2.74
N LEU A 360 50.39 18.91 2.28
CA LEU A 360 49.69 19.91 1.47
C LEU A 360 49.56 21.25 2.19
N GLY A 361 49.21 21.25 3.48
CA GLY A 361 49.14 22.47 4.30
C GLY A 361 50.47 23.19 4.40
N THR A 362 51.56 22.46 4.55
CA THR A 362 52.94 22.99 4.59
C THR A 362 53.33 23.57 3.24
N LEU A 363 53.15 22.81 2.15
CA LEU A 363 53.46 23.25 0.78
C LEU A 363 52.62 24.49 0.38
N LYS A 364 51.36 24.53 0.74
CA LYS A 364 50.50 25.69 0.51
C LYS A 364 51.12 26.95 1.12
N LYS A 365 51.53 26.88 2.39
CA LYS A 365 52.19 28.00 3.08
C LYS A 365 53.49 28.38 2.38
N HIS A 366 54.34 27.40 1.99
CA HIS A 366 55.60 27.68 1.30
C HIS A 366 55.34 28.41 -0.04
N ILE A 367 54.35 27.97 -0.83
CA ILE A 367 53.99 28.54 -2.12
C ILE A 367 53.46 29.96 -1.94
N GLU A 368 52.53 30.17 -0.97
CA GLU A 368 51.97 31.49 -0.69
C GLU A 368 53.08 32.52 -0.28
N GLN A 369 53.99 32.10 0.62
CA GLN A 369 55.07 32.96 1.03
C GLN A 369 56.06 33.22 -0.11
N ALA A 370 56.32 32.23 -0.98
CA ALA A 370 57.16 32.41 -2.15
C ALA A 370 56.50 33.35 -3.17
N ASP A 371 55.23 33.23 -3.41
CA ASP A 371 54.48 34.10 -4.33
C ASP A 371 54.45 35.56 -3.80
N ILE A 372 54.33 35.78 -2.48
CA ILE A 372 54.44 37.13 -1.84
C ILE A 372 55.85 37.66 -2.01
N TYR A 373 56.88 36.88 -1.73
CA TYR A 373 58.29 37.27 -1.88
C TYR A 373 58.61 37.70 -3.31
N PHE A 374 58.26 36.91 -4.33
CA PHE A 374 58.52 37.21 -5.74
C PHE A 374 57.69 38.40 -6.23
N LYS A 375 56.49 38.62 -5.71
CA LYS A 375 55.62 39.78 -6.05
C LYS A 375 56.26 41.10 -5.66
N TYR A 376 56.98 41.16 -4.53
CA TYR A 376 57.58 42.39 -4.02
C TYR A 376 59.10 42.49 -4.21
N LYS A 377 59.74 41.43 -4.63
CA LYS A 377 61.17 41.39 -4.95
C LYS A 377 61.48 42.36 -6.10
N GLY A 378 62.25 43.41 -5.78
CA GLY A 378 62.65 44.44 -6.79
C GLY A 378 61.63 45.56 -7.01
N LYS A 379 60.45 45.54 -6.42
CA LYS A 379 59.52 46.67 -6.44
C LYS A 379 60.01 47.82 -5.51
N LYS A 380 60.17 49.04 -6.07
CA LYS A 380 60.50 50.28 -5.28
C LYS A 380 59.67 51.42 -5.83
N PRO A 381 59.04 52.27 -4.97
CA PRO A 381 58.96 52.17 -3.52
C PRO A 381 57.89 51.11 -3.12
N LEU A 382 58.02 50.54 -1.93
CA LEU A 382 57.03 49.72 -1.26
C LEU A 382 56.29 50.57 -0.24
N THR A 383 55.00 50.37 -0.08
CA THR A 383 54.23 50.88 1.06
C THR A 383 54.67 50.17 2.35
N GLU A 384 54.38 50.76 3.52
CA GLU A 384 54.73 50.16 4.81
C GLU A 384 54.17 48.76 4.99
N ALA A 385 52.91 48.57 4.59
CA ALA A 385 52.24 47.25 4.63
C ALA A 385 52.92 46.23 3.70
N GLU A 386 53.31 46.64 2.48
CA GLU A 386 54.04 45.78 1.53
C GLU A 386 55.41 45.39 2.03
N GLN A 387 56.08 46.35 2.70
CA GLN A 387 57.40 46.08 3.32
C GLN A 387 57.32 45.05 4.45
N ILE A 388 56.28 45.16 5.29
CA ILE A 388 56.02 44.17 6.35
C ILE A 388 55.77 42.78 5.75
N MET A 389 54.91 42.66 4.74
CA MET A 389 54.60 41.39 4.06
C MET A 389 55.84 40.80 3.38
N PHE A 390 56.61 41.59 2.67
CA PHE A 390 57.88 41.15 2.04
C PHE A 390 58.88 40.64 3.06
N THR A 391 59.08 41.36 4.15
CA THR A 391 60.03 40.99 5.22
C THR A 391 59.59 39.69 5.89
N ALA A 392 58.32 39.53 6.23
CA ALA A 392 57.77 38.32 6.82
C ALA A 392 57.92 37.11 5.87
N ALA A 393 57.63 37.29 4.58
CA ALA A 393 57.76 36.24 3.58
C ALA A 393 59.25 35.83 3.38
N ARG A 394 60.19 36.84 3.32
CA ARG A 394 61.60 36.61 3.22
C ARG A 394 62.15 35.80 4.40
N ASP A 395 61.78 36.19 5.64
CA ASP A 395 62.29 35.57 6.88
C ASP A 395 61.71 34.15 7.05
N TYR A 396 60.44 33.95 6.68
CA TYR A 396 59.84 32.63 6.62
C TYR A 396 60.58 31.71 5.64
N LEU A 397 60.83 32.18 4.40
CA LEU A 397 61.54 31.42 3.37
C LEU A 397 62.97 31.11 3.77
N LYS A 398 63.66 32.06 4.42
CA LYS A 398 65.00 31.88 4.96
C LYS A 398 65.04 30.70 5.97
N GLY A 399 64.04 30.62 6.84
CA GLY A 399 63.92 29.51 7.79
C GLY A 399 63.65 28.16 7.10
N VAL A 400 62.81 28.15 6.05
CA VAL A 400 62.47 26.92 5.33
C VAL A 400 63.61 26.43 4.41
N MET A 401 64.37 27.37 3.83
CA MET A 401 65.42 27.09 2.84
C MET A 401 66.69 26.47 3.47
N ASN A 402 66.90 26.62 4.75
CA ASN A 402 68.00 26.02 5.51
C ASN A 402 69.36 26.11 4.80
N GLY A 403 69.70 27.32 4.30
CA GLY A 403 70.97 27.63 3.64
C GLY A 403 70.97 27.46 2.08
N LYS A 404 69.91 26.99 1.48
CA LYS A 404 69.81 26.89 0.01
C LYS A 404 69.54 28.27 -0.63
N THR A 405 70.21 28.59 -1.74
CA THR A 405 70.16 29.92 -2.39
C THR A 405 68.95 30.13 -3.32
N ALA A 406 68.38 29.04 -3.85
CA ALA A 406 67.25 29.13 -4.81
C ALA A 406 65.97 28.57 -4.21
N ILE A 407 64.87 29.37 -4.23
CA ILE A 407 63.55 28.96 -3.75
C ILE A 407 62.93 27.98 -4.76
N PRO A 408 62.67 26.70 -4.38
CA PRO A 408 62.22 25.65 -5.34
C PRO A 408 60.74 25.70 -5.60
N THR A 409 60.17 26.85 -5.98
CA THR A 409 58.73 27.06 -6.18
C THR A 409 58.13 26.09 -7.22
N LYS A 410 58.86 25.81 -8.30
CA LYS A 410 58.43 24.84 -9.32
C LYS A 410 58.25 23.41 -8.75
N ALA A 411 59.23 23.00 -7.94
CA ALA A 411 59.17 21.68 -7.28
C ALA A 411 58.04 21.60 -6.24
N TRP A 412 57.83 22.67 -5.45
CA TRP A 412 56.71 22.76 -4.48
C TRP A 412 55.38 22.75 -5.17
N LYS A 413 55.19 23.48 -6.26
CA LYS A 413 53.93 23.51 -7.05
C LYS A 413 53.67 22.14 -7.69
N ALA A 414 54.69 21.47 -8.21
CA ALA A 414 54.58 20.10 -8.79
C ALA A 414 54.19 19.07 -7.70
N GLU A 415 54.90 19.10 -6.54
CA GLU A 415 54.63 18.23 -5.40
C GLU A 415 53.18 18.49 -4.86
N TYR A 416 52.78 19.74 -4.74
CA TYR A 416 51.43 20.13 -4.32
C TYR A 416 50.33 19.57 -5.27
N ALA A 417 50.53 19.69 -6.58
CA ALA A 417 49.63 19.14 -7.57
C ALA A 417 49.52 17.61 -7.48
N LYS A 418 50.65 16.93 -7.36
CA LYS A 418 50.73 15.46 -7.18
C LYS A 418 49.95 15.01 -5.94
N LEU A 419 50.27 15.62 -4.78
CA LEU A 419 49.60 15.28 -3.51
C LEU A 419 48.13 15.66 -3.50
N THR A 420 47.74 16.69 -4.22
CA THR A 420 46.31 17.05 -4.38
C THR A 420 45.55 15.97 -5.15
N ALA A 421 46.15 15.41 -6.20
CA ALA A 421 45.54 14.33 -6.96
C ALA A 421 45.49 13.05 -6.11
N GLU A 422 46.56 12.72 -5.37
CA GLU A 422 46.61 11.60 -4.46
C GLU A 422 45.56 11.72 -3.35
N ARG A 423 45.45 12.87 -2.70
CA ARG A 423 44.39 13.15 -1.71
C ARG A 423 43.00 12.92 -2.26
N LYS A 424 42.75 13.40 -3.51
CA LYS A 424 41.45 13.24 -4.17
C LYS A 424 41.09 11.76 -4.34
N THR A 425 42.04 10.95 -4.83
CA THR A 425 41.87 9.52 -5.03
C THR A 425 41.62 8.78 -3.69
N LEU A 426 42.47 9.04 -2.69
CA LEU A 426 42.35 8.44 -1.34
C LEU A 426 41.03 8.84 -0.68
N ASN A 427 40.60 10.10 -0.79
CA ASN A 427 39.37 10.57 -0.21
C ASN A 427 38.13 9.97 -0.90
N GLN A 428 38.15 9.81 -2.22
CA GLN A 428 37.09 9.12 -2.95
C GLN A 428 36.96 7.67 -2.48
N ARG A 429 38.08 6.93 -2.38
CA ARG A 429 38.07 5.54 -1.88
C ARG A 429 37.60 5.47 -0.43
N TYR A 430 38.04 6.42 0.42
CA TYR A 430 37.63 6.50 1.82
C TYR A 430 36.10 6.69 1.94
N LEU A 431 35.50 7.57 1.13
CA LEU A 431 34.05 7.81 1.17
C LEU A 431 33.26 6.58 0.72
N VAL A 432 33.69 5.91 -0.34
CA VAL A 432 33.05 4.66 -0.79
C VAL A 432 33.16 3.59 0.30
N LEU A 433 34.35 3.35 0.82
CA LEU A 433 34.58 2.34 1.83
C LEU A 433 33.84 2.65 3.14
N LYS A 434 33.66 3.92 3.48
CA LYS A 434 32.88 4.34 4.64
C LYS A 434 31.43 3.90 4.55
N GLU A 435 30.82 4.02 3.37
CA GLU A 435 29.44 3.55 3.15
C GLU A 435 29.38 2.01 3.09
N GLU A 436 30.35 1.37 2.46
CA GLU A 436 30.47 -0.09 2.45
C GLU A 436 30.60 -0.67 3.87
N VAL A 437 31.43 -0.09 4.73
CA VAL A 437 31.59 -0.49 6.15
C VAL A 437 30.29 -0.29 6.93
N LYS A 438 29.61 0.83 6.71
CA LYS A 438 28.31 1.10 7.36
C LYS A 438 27.25 0.09 6.94
N GLU A 439 27.20 -0.26 5.66
CA GLU A 439 26.28 -1.28 5.15
C GLU A 439 26.63 -2.67 5.71
N ALA A 440 27.90 -3.05 5.74
CA ALA A 440 28.39 -4.29 6.33
C ALA A 440 28.06 -4.37 7.83
N GLU A 441 28.17 -3.26 8.57
CA GLU A 441 27.79 -3.20 9.99
C GLU A 441 26.29 -3.46 10.20
N GLN A 442 25.43 -2.87 9.35
CA GLN A 442 24.00 -3.11 9.39
C GLN A 442 23.67 -4.57 9.08
N ILE A 443 24.28 -5.14 8.06
CA ILE A 443 24.13 -6.56 7.70
C ILE A 443 24.55 -7.45 8.87
N ARG A 444 25.72 -7.20 9.45
CA ARG A 444 26.22 -7.93 10.60
C ARG A 444 25.23 -7.89 11.77
N LYS A 445 24.72 -6.70 12.13
CA LYS A 445 23.72 -6.55 13.19
C LYS A 445 22.43 -7.32 12.88
N SER A 446 21.99 -7.31 11.63
CA SER A 446 20.80 -8.03 11.18
C SER A 446 20.98 -9.55 11.29
N VAL A 447 22.12 -10.08 10.85
CA VAL A 447 22.49 -11.50 10.98
C VAL A 447 22.48 -11.92 12.45
N TYR A 448 23.18 -11.18 13.32
CA TYR A 448 23.18 -11.46 14.76
C TYR A 448 21.78 -11.43 15.38
N SER A 449 20.96 -10.48 14.98
CA SER A 449 19.58 -10.37 15.46
C SER A 449 18.74 -11.57 15.06
N ILE A 450 18.84 -12.00 13.80
CA ILE A 450 18.10 -13.15 13.25
C ILE A 450 18.51 -14.43 14.00
N LEU A 451 19.80 -14.67 14.16
CA LEU A 451 20.34 -15.86 14.84
C LEU A 451 19.96 -15.89 16.33
N ARG A 452 20.05 -14.75 17.02
CA ARG A 452 19.69 -14.65 18.43
C ARG A 452 18.19 -14.86 18.66
N GLN A 453 17.37 -14.39 17.74
CA GLN A 453 15.93 -14.60 17.81
C GLN A 453 15.58 -16.06 17.57
N GLU A 454 16.19 -16.72 16.60
CA GLU A 454 16.03 -18.15 16.32
C GLU A 454 16.42 -19.01 17.53
N GLN A 455 17.53 -18.69 18.18
CA GLN A 455 17.97 -19.38 19.41
C GLN A 455 16.95 -19.22 20.55
N ARG A 456 16.31 -18.05 20.68
CA ARG A 456 15.27 -17.82 21.68
C ARG A 456 13.97 -18.58 21.37
N GLU A 457 13.61 -18.71 20.12
CA GLU A 457 12.43 -19.45 19.67
C GLU A 457 12.60 -20.97 19.82
N GLN A 458 13.84 -21.47 19.73
CA GLN A 458 14.18 -22.89 19.92
C GLN A 458 14.35 -23.30 21.39
N GLN A 459 14.48 -22.36 22.33
CA GLN A 459 14.52 -22.68 23.75
C GLN A 459 13.11 -23.06 24.23
N PRO A 460 12.89 -24.24 24.84
CA PRO A 460 11.60 -24.63 25.37
C PRO A 460 11.20 -23.60 26.45
N ARG A 461 10.00 -23.02 26.32
CA ARG A 461 9.38 -22.19 27.37
C ARG A 461 9.31 -23.05 28.63
N LYS A 462 10.09 -22.73 29.65
CA LYS A 462 9.90 -23.31 30.98
C LYS A 462 8.44 -23.05 31.35
N ALA A 463 7.67 -24.12 31.54
CA ALA A 463 6.33 -24.04 32.08
C ALA A 463 6.43 -23.27 33.40
N GLN A 464 5.83 -22.09 33.47
CA GLN A 464 5.58 -21.45 34.75
C GLN A 464 4.55 -22.34 35.44
N ASP A 465 5.03 -23.05 36.40
CA ASP A 465 4.25 -23.79 37.37
C ASP A 465 3.31 -22.79 38.08
N MET A 466 2.04 -22.81 37.68
CA MET A 466 1.00 -22.10 38.41
C MET A 466 0.57 -22.97 39.59
N GLY A 467 1.37 -22.96 40.62
CA GLY A 467 0.93 -23.29 41.96
C GLY A 467 0.28 -22.05 42.59
N ARG A 468 -1.04 -21.97 42.51
CA ARG A 468 -1.98 -21.63 43.62
C ARG A 468 -3.38 -21.48 43.07
#